data_8df2ab3f9537abd90e39121f48fb17f5
#
_entry.id   8df2ab3f9537abd90e39121f48fb17f5
#
_cell.length_a   1.000
_cell.length_b   1.000
_cell.length_c   1.000
_cell.angle_alpha   90.00
_cell.angle_beta   90.00
_cell.angle_gamma   90.00
#
_symmetry.space_group_name_H-M   'P 1'
#
loop_
_entity.id
_entity.type
_entity.pdbx_description
1 polymer ?
#
loop_
_entity_poly.entity_id
_entity_poly.type
_entity_poly.pdbx_seq_one_letter_code
_entity_poly.pdbx_strand_id
1 'polypeptide(L)'
;MNNRSRNILLVMLLAAILPALASGEYKKNDNAAIARGIKIFTSAFKELNTYYVDTIDVEKSIENALGYMLGSLDPYTEYYPEREEETLRAITTGEYGGVGSYIQKRDSVVIFSEPQIGTPSANAGIKAGDHILKIDTANVTGYSTEQVSAMLKGTPKTTITVTVKRPYVADSIKTFTLIRDKIRVNPVPYYGVKRGNIGYINVSTFNERTGSAVKEALEVLKANPAVESIALDLRGNTGGLLEEAVKVVGLFVPKGTEVLQTRGRQTTDTKVYKTTQKPIDTKIPLFVLVDGNSASASEIVAGALQDLDRAVIVGSRSFGKGLVQTTRPLPYKGLLKVTIAKYYIPSGRLIQEIDYSQRDADGKAKRVADSLTNVFHTAHGREVRDGGGITPDLKIKSDSVNRLLYNIYVGNWAYDYAIKYCNTHDSVAAPADFKVTDEMFADFKATIAPDKFNYDKVCELGLDRLRQVAEIEGYANDSVKAQFDVLAKMLKHDLNHDLDHNRDAISDMIADVVMRRFYYEPGRVEYTLNSDKCLNEVEKTMSTPGEYRRILALDGDTRSTEKKKK
;
A
#
# COMPACT_ATOMS: atom_id res chain seq x y z
N MET A 1 73.78 3.96 -8.71
CA MET A 1 72.72 4.84 -9.25
C MET A 1 73.17 6.27 -9.07
N ASN A 2 73.32 6.98 -10.14
CA ASN A 2 73.89 8.32 -10.14
C ASN A 2 72.87 9.35 -9.64
N ASN A 3 73.24 10.37 -8.90
CA ASN A 3 72.34 11.39 -8.30
C ASN A 3 71.32 11.98 -9.30
N ARG A 4 71.66 12.03 -10.59
CA ARG A 4 70.77 12.47 -11.68
C ARG A 4 69.56 11.49 -11.85
N SER A 5 69.80 10.20 -11.81
CA SER A 5 68.72 9.16 -11.95
C SER A 5 67.79 9.14 -10.74
N ARG A 6 68.31 9.46 -9.54
CA ARG A 6 67.53 9.55 -8.30
C ARG A 6 66.62 10.78 -8.28
N ASN A 7 67.09 11.91 -8.80
CA ASN A 7 66.29 13.12 -8.91
C ASN A 7 65.19 13.02 -10.00
N ILE A 8 65.47 12.31 -11.11
CA ILE A 8 64.44 12.04 -12.14
C ILE A 8 63.38 11.10 -11.63
N LEU A 9 63.73 10.08 -10.83
CA LEU A 9 62.77 9.17 -10.20
C LEU A 9 61.91 9.90 -9.16
N LEU A 10 62.49 10.83 -8.39
CA LEU A 10 61.75 11.63 -7.41
C LEU A 10 60.79 12.63 -8.09
N VAL A 11 61.18 13.23 -9.21
CA VAL A 11 60.30 14.13 -9.99
C VAL A 11 59.17 13.34 -10.67
N MET A 12 59.45 12.13 -11.18
CA MET A 12 58.40 11.26 -11.73
C MET A 12 57.44 10.73 -10.65
N LEU A 13 57.94 10.43 -9.44
CA LEU A 13 57.08 10.03 -8.30
C LEU A 13 56.20 11.20 -7.82
N LEU A 14 56.75 12.42 -7.75
CA LEU A 14 55.98 13.63 -7.43
C LEU A 14 54.96 13.98 -8.53
N ALA A 15 55.30 13.79 -9.80
CA ALA A 15 54.38 14.01 -10.93
C ALA A 15 53.27 12.97 -11.02
N ALA A 16 53.46 11.75 -10.48
CA ALA A 16 52.44 10.71 -10.38
C ALA A 16 51.51 10.86 -9.14
N ILE A 17 51.99 11.56 -8.09
CA ILE A 17 51.22 11.83 -6.88
C ILE A 17 50.31 13.07 -7.02
N LEU A 18 50.70 14.05 -7.82
CA LEU A 18 49.86 15.24 -8.06
C LEU A 18 48.49 14.97 -8.72
N PRO A 19 48.34 14.06 -9.70
CA PRO A 19 47.00 13.72 -10.22
C PRO A 19 46.16 12.92 -9.24
N ALA A 20 46.77 12.12 -8.35
CA ALA A 20 46.05 11.35 -7.34
C ALA A 20 45.51 12.21 -6.18
N LEU A 21 46.12 13.37 -5.92
CA LEU A 21 45.65 14.36 -4.95
C LEU A 21 44.68 15.38 -5.58
N ALA A 22 44.60 15.47 -6.90
CA ALA A 22 43.69 16.36 -7.62
C ALA A 22 42.37 15.71 -8.01
N SER A 23 42.18 14.39 -7.80
CA SER A 23 40.93 13.68 -8.02
C SER A 23 40.03 13.62 -6.80
N GLY A 24 40.34 14.31 -5.71
CA GLY A 24 39.37 14.70 -4.72
C GLY A 24 38.39 15.68 -5.36
N GLU A 25 37.23 15.25 -5.80
CA GLU A 25 36.15 16.18 -6.14
C GLU A 25 35.95 17.13 -4.95
N TYR A 26 36.48 18.34 -5.11
CA TYR A 26 36.14 19.46 -4.23
C TYR A 26 34.64 19.63 -4.36
N LYS A 27 33.84 19.13 -3.37
CA LYS A 27 32.44 19.48 -3.23
C LYS A 27 32.38 21.00 -3.25
N LYS A 28 31.91 21.56 -4.37
CA LYS A 28 31.63 22.98 -4.50
C LYS A 28 30.81 23.36 -3.27
N ASN A 29 31.27 24.35 -2.52
CA ASN A 29 30.64 24.79 -1.31
C ASN A 29 29.30 25.44 -1.70
N ASP A 30 28.20 24.67 -1.70
CA ASP A 30 26.86 25.10 -2.12
C ASP A 30 26.28 26.20 -1.22
N ASN A 31 26.92 26.50 -0.07
CA ASN A 31 26.45 27.49 0.88
C ASN A 31 26.25 28.89 0.28
N ALA A 32 27.12 29.31 -0.63
CA ALA A 32 26.98 30.61 -1.31
C ALA A 32 25.76 30.60 -2.27
N ALA A 33 25.53 29.49 -2.97
CA ALA A 33 24.37 29.30 -3.85
C ALA A 33 23.08 29.26 -3.04
N ILE A 34 23.08 28.55 -1.91
CA ILE A 34 21.94 28.49 -0.97
C ILE A 34 21.61 29.88 -0.43
N ALA A 35 22.62 30.63 0.08
CA ALA A 35 22.41 31.98 0.62
C ALA A 35 21.86 32.94 -0.43
N ARG A 36 22.39 32.88 -1.68
CA ARG A 36 21.85 33.66 -2.81
C ARG A 36 20.41 33.29 -3.13
N GLY A 37 20.10 31.98 -3.18
CA GLY A 37 18.75 31.48 -3.46
C GLY A 37 17.74 31.92 -2.41
N ILE A 38 18.07 31.81 -1.12
CA ILE A 38 17.23 32.27 -0.01
C ILE A 38 16.96 33.78 -0.12
N LYS A 39 17.99 34.58 -0.42
CA LYS A 39 17.84 36.04 -0.58
C LYS A 39 16.91 36.40 -1.74
N ILE A 40 17.05 35.73 -2.90
CA ILE A 40 16.17 35.93 -4.06
C ILE A 40 14.72 35.55 -3.68
N PHE A 41 14.53 34.37 -3.09
CA PHE A 41 13.21 33.88 -2.69
C PHE A 41 12.51 34.83 -1.71
N THR A 42 13.21 35.25 -0.66
CA THR A 42 12.67 36.16 0.34
C THR A 42 12.31 37.54 -0.27
N SER A 43 13.16 38.07 -1.16
CA SER A 43 12.88 39.34 -1.83
C SER A 43 11.68 39.22 -2.77
N ALA A 44 11.62 38.19 -3.60
CA ALA A 44 10.49 37.95 -4.50
C ALA A 44 9.17 37.78 -3.73
N PHE A 45 9.20 37.04 -2.61
CA PHE A 45 8.02 36.84 -1.78
C PHE A 45 7.54 38.14 -1.12
N LYS A 46 8.47 38.98 -0.67
CA LYS A 46 8.15 40.31 -0.11
C LYS A 46 7.51 41.22 -1.16
N GLU A 47 8.08 41.28 -2.38
CA GLU A 47 7.50 42.06 -3.49
C GLU A 47 6.12 41.53 -3.87
N LEU A 48 5.95 40.20 -3.93
CA LEU A 48 4.67 39.58 -4.21
C LEU A 48 3.60 39.97 -3.16
N ASN A 49 3.94 39.88 -1.88
CA ASN A 49 3.04 40.22 -0.79
C ASN A 49 2.71 41.74 -0.75
N THR A 50 3.57 42.59 -1.30
CA THR A 50 3.39 44.05 -1.33
C THR A 50 2.57 44.49 -2.53
N TYR A 51 2.75 43.90 -3.71
CA TYR A 51 2.25 44.44 -4.97
C TYR A 51 1.24 43.53 -5.70
N TYR A 52 1.04 42.28 -5.26
CA TYR A 52 0.03 41.44 -5.90
C TYR A 52 -1.37 42.02 -5.69
N VAL A 53 -2.19 41.93 -6.75
CA VAL A 53 -3.51 42.60 -6.81
C VAL A 53 -4.48 42.11 -5.73
N ASP A 54 -4.41 40.82 -5.33
CA ASP A 54 -5.26 40.25 -4.30
C ASP A 54 -4.46 39.92 -3.03
N THR A 55 -5.17 39.70 -1.92
CA THR A 55 -4.56 39.25 -0.67
C THR A 55 -3.96 37.84 -0.81
N ILE A 56 -2.73 37.69 -0.34
CA ILE A 56 -2.00 36.40 -0.37
C ILE A 56 -2.07 35.78 1.01
N ASP A 57 -2.45 34.50 1.06
CA ASP A 57 -2.22 33.66 2.22
C ASP A 57 -0.74 33.26 2.22
N VAL A 58 0.03 33.92 3.10
CA VAL A 58 1.49 33.77 3.20
C VAL A 58 1.87 32.36 3.60
N GLU A 59 1.19 31.79 4.61
CA GLU A 59 1.50 30.46 5.14
C GLU A 59 1.25 29.39 4.09
N LYS A 60 0.07 29.43 3.45
CA LYS A 60 -0.28 28.50 2.38
C LYS A 60 0.63 28.61 1.16
N SER A 61 1.08 29.82 0.83
CA SER A 61 2.00 30.03 -0.30
C SER A 61 3.38 29.45 -0.03
N ILE A 62 3.89 29.55 1.20
CA ILE A 62 5.16 28.92 1.61
C ILE A 62 5.02 27.40 1.60
N GLU A 63 3.92 26.85 2.13
CA GLU A 63 3.66 25.41 2.10
C GLU A 63 3.64 24.86 0.66
N ASN A 64 2.94 25.56 -0.24
CA ASN A 64 2.90 25.19 -1.65
C ASN A 64 4.30 25.22 -2.29
N ALA A 65 5.09 26.28 -2.03
CA ALA A 65 6.45 26.38 -2.55
C ALA A 65 7.36 25.24 -2.05
N LEU A 66 7.28 24.92 -0.75
CA LEU A 66 7.99 23.77 -0.18
C LEU A 66 7.50 22.46 -0.81
N GLY A 67 6.20 22.28 -0.96
CA GLY A 67 5.61 21.10 -1.60
C GLY A 67 6.13 20.89 -3.03
N TYR A 68 6.17 21.94 -3.85
CA TYR A 68 6.72 21.87 -5.22
C TYR A 68 8.22 21.55 -5.22
N MET A 69 9.00 22.22 -4.36
CA MET A 69 10.44 21.99 -4.26
C MET A 69 10.75 20.54 -3.85
N LEU A 70 10.09 20.04 -2.82
CA LEU A 70 10.32 18.71 -2.27
C LEU A 70 9.81 17.62 -3.23
N GLY A 71 8.61 17.78 -3.80
CA GLY A 71 8.01 16.87 -4.77
C GLY A 71 8.81 16.74 -6.07
N SER A 72 9.69 17.72 -6.39
CA SER A 72 10.63 17.60 -7.50
C SER A 72 11.73 16.56 -7.26
N LEU A 73 11.98 16.18 -6.01
CA LEU A 73 12.99 15.18 -5.63
C LEU A 73 12.39 13.76 -5.70
N ASP A 74 11.39 13.50 -4.89
CA ASP A 74 10.62 12.27 -4.83
C ASP A 74 9.26 12.52 -4.13
N PRO A 75 8.28 11.61 -4.21
CA PRO A 75 6.96 11.81 -3.59
C PRO A 75 6.91 11.54 -2.08
N TYR A 76 8.03 11.19 -1.45
CA TYR A 76 8.11 10.81 -0.04
C TYR A 76 8.80 11.87 0.82
N THR A 77 9.47 12.83 0.17
CA THR A 77 10.12 13.97 0.82
C THR A 77 9.08 15.07 0.97
N GLU A 78 8.64 15.32 2.21
CA GLU A 78 7.45 16.14 2.52
C GLU A 78 7.72 17.07 3.69
N TYR A 79 7.08 18.25 3.67
CA TYR A 79 7.03 19.20 4.77
C TYR A 79 5.73 19.03 5.54
N TYR A 80 5.81 18.96 6.86
CA TYR A 80 4.68 18.91 7.78
C TYR A 80 4.71 20.18 8.66
N PRO A 81 3.69 21.06 8.59
CA PRO A 81 3.55 22.18 9.51
C PRO A 81 3.18 21.70 10.92
N GLU A 82 3.33 22.57 11.94
CA GLU A 82 3.02 22.25 13.35
C GLU A 82 1.66 21.55 13.52
N ARG A 83 0.62 22.02 12.81
CA ARG A 83 -0.73 21.41 12.87
C ARG A 83 -0.82 19.96 12.42
N GLU A 84 0.20 19.44 11.72
CA GLU A 84 0.26 18.06 11.23
C GLU A 84 1.22 17.15 12.00
N GLU A 85 1.93 17.69 13.02
CA GLU A 85 2.86 16.94 13.87
C GLU A 85 2.19 15.71 14.50
N GLU A 86 0.98 15.87 15.04
CA GLU A 86 0.24 14.77 15.66
C GLU A 86 -0.13 13.68 14.64
N THR A 87 -0.45 14.07 13.42
CA THR A 87 -0.75 13.12 12.32
C THR A 87 0.48 12.28 11.97
N LEU A 88 1.65 12.91 11.85
CA LEU A 88 2.90 12.19 11.58
C LEU A 88 3.30 11.27 12.74
N ARG A 89 3.11 11.74 13.99
CA ARG A 89 3.34 10.92 15.19
C ARG A 89 2.41 9.71 15.22
N ALA A 90 1.12 9.90 14.86
CA ALA A 90 0.14 8.82 14.82
C ALA A 90 0.51 7.71 13.82
N ILE A 91 1.09 8.06 12.67
CA ILE A 91 1.57 7.09 11.67
C ILE A 91 2.70 6.23 12.28
N THR A 92 3.60 6.82 13.04
CA THR A 92 4.76 6.14 13.63
C THR A 92 4.37 5.28 14.83
N THR A 93 3.68 5.89 15.81
CA THR A 93 3.31 5.21 17.07
C THR A 93 2.10 4.29 16.92
N GLY A 94 1.27 4.53 15.91
CA GLY A 94 -0.05 3.91 15.79
C GLY A 94 -1.05 4.41 16.85
N GLU A 95 -0.80 5.59 17.47
CA GLU A 95 -1.64 6.13 18.55
C GLU A 95 -2.02 7.59 18.27
N TYR A 96 -3.29 7.93 18.48
CA TYR A 96 -3.79 9.31 18.38
C TYR A 96 -4.97 9.54 19.32
N GLY A 97 -5.23 10.80 19.68
CA GLY A 97 -6.42 11.18 20.44
C GLY A 97 -7.61 11.38 19.50
N GLY A 98 -8.76 10.74 19.80
CA GLY A 98 -9.93 10.87 18.93
C GLY A 98 -11.09 9.93 19.26
N VAL A 99 -11.97 9.71 18.28
CA VAL A 99 -13.17 8.88 18.43
C VAL A 99 -13.04 7.45 17.88
N GLY A 100 -11.96 7.15 17.12
CA GLY A 100 -11.65 5.80 16.64
C GLY A 100 -12.55 5.30 15.50
N SER A 101 -12.63 6.07 14.42
CA SER A 101 -13.28 5.64 13.18
C SER A 101 -12.54 6.17 11.97
N TYR A 102 -12.51 5.37 10.90
CA TYR A 102 -12.24 5.91 9.57
C TYR A 102 -13.44 6.69 9.07
N ILE A 103 -13.17 7.72 8.29
CA ILE A 103 -14.18 8.58 7.65
C ILE A 103 -13.88 8.69 6.16
N GLN A 104 -14.94 8.89 5.37
CA GLN A 104 -14.82 9.03 3.92
C GLN A 104 -15.77 10.14 3.44
N LYS A 105 -15.32 10.95 2.48
CA LYS A 105 -16.21 11.91 1.82
C LYS A 105 -17.04 11.20 0.76
N ARG A 106 -18.35 11.48 0.78
CA ARG A 106 -19.29 11.02 -0.24
C ARG A 106 -20.11 12.24 -0.68
N ASP A 107 -19.97 12.59 -1.94
CA ASP A 107 -20.57 13.81 -2.50
C ASP A 107 -20.23 15.05 -1.65
N SER A 108 -21.22 15.63 -1.00
CA SER A 108 -21.07 16.79 -0.13
C SER A 108 -20.99 16.47 1.36
N VAL A 109 -21.00 15.17 1.76
CA VAL A 109 -21.07 14.75 3.17
C VAL A 109 -19.92 13.83 3.50
N VAL A 110 -19.35 13.97 4.70
CA VAL A 110 -18.42 13.02 5.27
C VAL A 110 -19.19 11.98 6.07
N ILE A 111 -18.89 10.71 5.88
CA ILE A 111 -19.52 9.59 6.56
C ILE A 111 -18.53 8.87 7.48
N PHE A 112 -19.02 8.22 8.52
CA PHE A 112 -18.28 7.20 9.21
C PHE A 112 -18.23 5.95 8.33
N SER A 113 -17.04 5.62 7.79
CA SER A 113 -16.89 4.44 6.93
C SER A 113 -16.61 3.19 7.74
N GLU A 114 -15.85 3.32 8.84
CA GLU A 114 -15.44 2.17 9.66
C GLU A 114 -15.17 2.59 11.12
N PRO A 115 -16.18 2.54 12.00
CA PRO A 115 -15.98 2.59 13.44
C PRO A 115 -15.16 1.39 13.91
N GLN A 116 -14.10 1.61 14.69
CA GLN A 116 -13.19 0.54 15.14
C GLN A 116 -13.68 -0.09 16.46
N ILE A 117 -13.55 -1.40 16.58
CA ILE A 117 -13.96 -2.15 17.78
C ILE A 117 -13.30 -1.56 19.03
N GLY A 118 -14.10 -1.41 20.10
CA GLY A 118 -13.62 -0.95 21.41
C GLY A 118 -13.32 0.55 21.50
N THR A 119 -13.58 1.32 20.43
CA THR A 119 -13.37 2.77 20.43
C THR A 119 -14.63 3.55 20.81
N PRO A 120 -14.50 4.84 21.18
CA PRO A 120 -15.64 5.67 21.54
C PRO A 120 -16.76 5.69 20.50
N SER A 121 -16.43 5.73 19.19
CA SER A 121 -17.43 5.73 18.13
C SER A 121 -18.23 4.43 18.07
N ALA A 122 -17.57 3.28 18.11
CA ALA A 122 -18.23 1.97 18.06
C ALA A 122 -19.06 1.73 19.35
N ASN A 123 -18.48 2.04 20.52
CA ASN A 123 -19.14 1.85 21.82
C ASN A 123 -20.39 2.74 21.98
N ALA A 124 -20.42 3.91 21.36
CA ALA A 124 -21.60 4.79 21.36
C ALA A 124 -22.68 4.34 20.35
N GLY A 125 -22.39 3.37 19.48
CA GLY A 125 -23.34 2.85 18.49
C GLY A 125 -23.35 3.64 17.18
N ILE A 126 -22.29 4.41 16.88
CA ILE A 126 -22.05 4.94 15.53
C ILE A 126 -21.77 3.75 14.62
N LYS A 127 -22.32 3.80 13.41
CA LYS A 127 -22.24 2.69 12.47
C LYS A 127 -21.68 3.15 11.11
N ALA A 128 -21.06 2.22 10.39
CA ALA A 128 -20.65 2.48 9.00
C ALA A 128 -21.85 2.97 8.18
N GLY A 129 -21.67 4.02 7.39
CA GLY A 129 -22.75 4.65 6.63
C GLY A 129 -23.47 5.80 7.34
N ASP A 130 -23.16 6.11 8.60
CA ASP A 130 -23.73 7.29 9.28
C ASP A 130 -23.12 8.58 8.69
N HIS A 131 -23.96 9.47 8.18
CA HIS A 131 -23.58 10.76 7.59
C HIS A 131 -23.34 11.79 8.70
N ILE A 132 -22.18 12.41 8.76
CA ILE A 132 -21.84 13.41 9.78
C ILE A 132 -22.44 14.75 9.36
N LEU A 133 -23.39 15.25 10.13
CA LEU A 133 -24.07 16.52 9.88
C LEU A 133 -23.50 17.66 10.72
N LYS A 134 -23.25 17.39 12.02
CA LYS A 134 -22.72 18.39 12.95
C LYS A 134 -21.68 17.78 13.87
N ILE A 135 -20.70 18.57 14.23
CA ILE A 135 -19.73 18.29 15.29
C ILE A 135 -19.78 19.48 16.25
N ASP A 136 -20.15 19.20 17.51
CA ASP A 136 -20.54 20.21 18.49
C ASP A 136 -21.60 21.17 17.91
N THR A 137 -21.33 22.45 17.80
CA THR A 137 -22.24 23.45 17.22
C THR A 137 -22.04 23.66 15.71
N ALA A 138 -20.96 23.12 15.13
CA ALA A 138 -20.61 23.37 13.74
C ALA A 138 -21.35 22.43 12.78
N ASN A 139 -22.00 22.99 11.75
CA ASN A 139 -22.49 22.20 10.60
C ASN A 139 -21.28 21.90 9.70
N VAL A 140 -21.02 20.59 9.46
CA VAL A 140 -19.86 20.12 8.68
C VAL A 140 -20.21 19.64 7.27
N THR A 141 -21.45 19.88 6.82
CA THR A 141 -21.85 19.59 5.45
C THR A 141 -21.00 20.40 4.47
N GLY A 142 -20.41 19.74 3.49
CA GLY A 142 -19.51 20.36 2.52
C GLY A 142 -18.03 20.39 2.93
N TYR A 143 -17.69 20.09 4.19
CA TYR A 143 -16.31 20.06 4.66
C TYR A 143 -15.51 18.93 3.98
N SER A 144 -14.19 19.08 3.97
CA SER A 144 -13.29 18.01 3.53
C SER A 144 -13.13 16.96 4.63
N THR A 145 -12.62 15.77 4.28
CA THR A 145 -12.27 14.72 5.24
C THR A 145 -11.23 15.20 6.25
N GLU A 146 -10.26 16.03 5.82
CA GLU A 146 -9.21 16.58 6.68
C GLU A 146 -9.80 17.52 7.73
N GLN A 147 -10.73 18.39 7.34
CA GLN A 147 -11.42 19.32 8.26
C GLN A 147 -12.24 18.56 9.29
N VAL A 148 -13.04 17.56 8.85
CA VAL A 148 -13.85 16.75 9.76
C VAL A 148 -12.96 15.88 10.66
N SER A 149 -11.88 15.31 10.12
CA SER A 149 -10.91 14.53 10.89
C SER A 149 -10.24 15.36 12.00
N ALA A 150 -9.85 16.61 11.68
CA ALA A 150 -9.27 17.51 12.67
C ALA A 150 -10.23 17.82 13.82
N MET A 151 -11.54 17.94 13.53
CA MET A 151 -12.56 18.17 14.55
C MET A 151 -12.85 16.92 15.40
N LEU A 152 -12.81 15.72 14.82
CA LEU A 152 -13.03 14.46 15.54
C LEU A 152 -11.83 14.08 16.42
N LYS A 153 -10.60 14.43 15.99
CA LYS A 153 -9.38 14.28 16.79
C LYS A 153 -9.35 15.29 17.94
N GLY A 154 -8.46 15.07 18.90
CA GLY A 154 -8.22 15.99 20.01
C GLY A 154 -7.75 15.29 21.26
N THR A 155 -7.54 16.08 22.31
CA THR A 155 -6.98 15.58 23.59
C THR A 155 -7.88 14.48 24.17
N PRO A 156 -7.31 13.31 24.54
CA PRO A 156 -8.05 12.26 25.25
C PRO A 156 -8.77 12.79 26.50
N LYS A 157 -9.93 12.19 26.80
CA LYS A 157 -10.82 12.55 27.92
C LYS A 157 -11.61 13.87 27.71
N THR A 158 -11.51 14.51 26.54
CA THR A 158 -12.41 15.64 26.19
C THR A 158 -13.70 15.10 25.55
N THR A 159 -14.79 15.82 25.80
CA THR A 159 -16.13 15.49 25.26
C THR A 159 -16.31 16.13 23.90
N ILE A 160 -17.02 15.43 23.01
CA ILE A 160 -17.44 15.91 21.69
C ILE A 160 -18.86 15.40 21.42
N THR A 161 -19.69 16.22 20.78
CA THR A 161 -21.04 15.84 20.35
C THR A 161 -21.06 15.71 18.85
N VAL A 162 -21.56 14.57 18.34
CA VAL A 162 -21.65 14.31 16.90
C VAL A 162 -23.09 14.00 16.55
N THR A 163 -23.68 14.82 15.65
CA THR A 163 -25.00 14.55 15.08
C THR A 163 -24.84 13.93 13.70
N VAL A 164 -25.47 12.77 13.51
CA VAL A 164 -25.42 12.03 12.25
C VAL A 164 -26.82 11.83 11.68
N LYS A 165 -26.88 11.62 10.36
CA LYS A 165 -28.03 11.03 9.68
C LYS A 165 -27.73 9.59 9.34
N ARG A 166 -28.51 8.66 9.91
CA ARG A 166 -28.48 7.23 9.55
C ARG A 166 -29.50 7.02 8.44
N PRO A 167 -29.08 6.72 7.21
CA PRO A 167 -30.01 6.56 6.10
C PRO A 167 -30.86 5.29 6.28
N TYR A 168 -32.02 5.28 5.63
CA TYR A 168 -32.94 4.12 5.56
C TYR A 168 -33.53 3.64 6.91
N VAL A 169 -33.60 4.49 7.93
CA VAL A 169 -34.28 4.22 9.20
C VAL A 169 -35.29 5.33 9.52
N ALA A 170 -36.36 4.99 10.22
CA ALA A 170 -37.44 5.95 10.54
C ALA A 170 -36.92 7.15 11.35
N ASP A 171 -36.19 6.91 12.43
CA ASP A 171 -35.49 7.92 13.21
C ASP A 171 -34.06 8.08 12.67
N SER A 172 -33.94 8.87 11.60
CA SER A 172 -32.68 8.99 10.84
C SER A 172 -31.67 9.92 11.50
N ILE A 173 -32.08 10.89 12.32
CA ILE A 173 -31.18 11.85 12.98
C ILE A 173 -30.85 11.36 14.38
N LYS A 174 -29.55 11.12 14.62
CA LYS A 174 -29.05 10.66 15.92
C LYS A 174 -27.95 11.57 16.41
N THR A 175 -27.94 11.85 17.70
CA THR A 175 -26.89 12.64 18.35
C THR A 175 -26.18 11.77 19.38
N PHE A 176 -24.86 11.73 19.28
CA PHE A 176 -23.99 10.97 20.16
C PHE A 176 -23.06 11.89 20.91
N THR A 177 -22.98 11.73 22.22
CA THR A 177 -21.95 12.34 23.05
C THR A 177 -20.82 11.36 23.26
N LEU A 178 -19.62 11.70 22.77
CA LEU A 178 -18.43 10.85 22.80
C LEU A 178 -17.38 11.47 23.73
N ILE A 179 -16.65 10.63 24.40
CA ILE A 179 -15.44 11.03 25.11
C ILE A 179 -14.25 10.57 24.28
N ARG A 180 -13.47 11.53 23.73
CA ARG A 180 -12.25 11.19 23.00
C ARG A 180 -11.34 10.33 23.87
N ASP A 181 -10.71 9.33 23.28
CA ASP A 181 -9.75 8.49 23.97
C ASP A 181 -8.47 8.34 23.15
N LYS A 182 -7.46 7.72 23.75
CA LYS A 182 -6.25 7.31 23.07
C LYS A 182 -6.55 6.11 22.19
N ILE A 183 -6.68 6.34 20.90
CA ILE A 183 -6.95 5.30 19.91
C ILE A 183 -5.64 4.62 19.54
N ARG A 184 -5.66 3.30 19.52
CA ARG A 184 -4.52 2.46 19.13
C ARG A 184 -4.86 1.68 17.89
N VAL A 185 -4.12 1.96 16.81
CA VAL A 185 -4.25 1.22 15.54
C VAL A 185 -3.68 -0.19 15.75
N ASN A 186 -4.52 -1.20 15.59
CA ASN A 186 -4.08 -2.59 15.68
C ASN A 186 -3.34 -2.99 14.38
N PRO A 187 -2.02 -3.28 14.42
CA PRO A 187 -1.27 -3.67 13.24
C PRO A 187 -1.61 -5.11 12.75
N VAL A 188 -2.22 -5.93 13.59
CA VAL A 188 -2.66 -7.30 13.25
C VAL A 188 -4.17 -7.40 13.51
N PRO A 189 -5.02 -6.85 12.62
CA PRO A 189 -6.46 -6.79 12.83
C PRO A 189 -7.12 -8.17 12.89
N TYR A 190 -6.51 -9.17 12.26
CA TYR A 190 -7.03 -10.54 12.24
C TYR A 190 -5.91 -11.58 12.21
N TYR A 191 -6.08 -12.66 12.96
CA TYR A 191 -5.33 -13.91 12.83
C TYR A 191 -6.23 -15.09 13.19
N GLY A 192 -5.96 -16.26 12.60
CA GLY A 192 -6.75 -17.47 12.86
C GLY A 192 -6.31 -18.65 12.01
N VAL A 193 -6.86 -19.84 12.30
CA VAL A 193 -6.61 -21.04 11.50
C VAL A 193 -7.57 -21.06 10.31
N LYS A 194 -7.03 -21.27 9.12
CA LYS A 194 -7.79 -21.38 7.87
C LYS A 194 -7.45 -22.67 7.14
N ARG A 195 -8.41 -23.17 6.34
CA ARG A 195 -8.25 -24.41 5.58
C ARG A 195 -7.83 -25.61 6.47
N GLY A 196 -8.19 -25.57 7.75
CA GLY A 196 -7.89 -26.61 8.72
C GLY A 196 -6.49 -26.60 9.33
N ASN A 197 -5.46 -26.16 8.60
CA ASN A 197 -4.07 -26.28 9.05
C ASN A 197 -3.16 -25.08 8.73
N ILE A 198 -3.68 -24.01 8.10
CA ILE A 198 -2.90 -22.79 7.79
C ILE A 198 -3.15 -21.77 8.89
N GLY A 199 -2.12 -21.42 9.65
CA GLY A 199 -2.14 -20.26 10.55
C GLY A 199 -2.01 -18.98 9.73
N TYR A 200 -3.06 -18.19 9.65
CA TYR A 200 -3.11 -16.94 8.91
C TYR A 200 -2.92 -15.75 9.84
N ILE A 201 -2.09 -14.77 9.43
CA ILE A 201 -1.82 -13.53 10.16
C ILE A 201 -1.93 -12.37 9.18
N ASN A 202 -2.90 -11.46 9.37
CA ASN A 202 -3.03 -10.24 8.59
C ASN A 202 -2.25 -9.10 9.25
N VAL A 203 -1.28 -8.52 8.54
CA VAL A 203 -0.48 -7.37 9.00
C VAL A 203 -0.84 -6.16 8.15
N SER A 204 -1.58 -5.22 8.71
CA SER A 204 -2.12 -4.06 7.98
C SER A 204 -1.17 -2.85 7.92
N THR A 205 -0.23 -2.74 8.87
CA THR A 205 0.74 -1.63 8.96
C THR A 205 1.95 -2.02 9.79
N PHE A 206 3.03 -1.23 9.71
CA PHE A 206 4.22 -1.37 10.56
C PHE A 206 4.37 -0.16 11.50
N ASN A 207 3.68 -0.18 12.64
CA ASN A 207 3.85 0.76 13.75
C ASN A 207 4.69 0.13 14.87
N GLU A 208 5.02 0.88 15.93
CA GLU A 208 5.89 0.44 17.05
C GLU A 208 5.46 -0.87 17.74
N ARG A 209 4.25 -1.36 17.49
CA ARG A 209 3.68 -2.55 18.10
C ARG A 209 3.65 -3.78 17.18
N THR A 210 4.03 -3.64 15.92
CA THR A 210 3.82 -4.69 14.90
C THR A 210 4.60 -5.96 15.21
N GLY A 211 5.87 -5.83 15.55
CA GLY A 211 6.69 -7.00 15.90
C GLY A 211 6.14 -7.80 17.07
N SER A 212 5.62 -7.11 18.11
CA SER A 212 5.01 -7.77 19.27
C SER A 212 3.65 -8.39 18.95
N ALA A 213 2.82 -7.72 18.15
CA ALA A 213 1.50 -8.24 17.75
C ALA A 213 1.61 -9.48 16.84
N VAL A 214 2.54 -9.47 15.88
CA VAL A 214 2.82 -10.64 15.04
C VAL A 214 3.39 -11.80 15.87
N LYS A 215 4.26 -11.49 16.85
CA LYS A 215 4.78 -12.49 17.80
C LYS A 215 3.65 -13.17 18.57
N GLU A 216 2.76 -12.39 19.17
CA GLU A 216 1.60 -12.89 19.93
C GLU A 216 0.70 -13.77 19.06
N ALA A 217 0.33 -13.31 17.87
CA ALA A 217 -0.47 -14.07 16.93
C ALA A 217 0.21 -15.40 16.55
N LEU A 218 1.50 -15.37 16.28
CA LEU A 218 2.29 -16.57 15.93
C LEU A 218 2.36 -17.57 17.10
N GLU A 219 2.54 -17.10 18.34
CA GLU A 219 2.57 -17.95 19.54
C GLU A 219 1.21 -18.63 19.75
N VAL A 220 0.10 -17.90 19.60
CA VAL A 220 -1.27 -18.45 19.71
C VAL A 220 -1.52 -19.51 18.64
N LEU A 221 -1.17 -19.21 17.38
CA LEU A 221 -1.38 -20.14 16.27
C LEU A 221 -0.54 -21.42 16.44
N LYS A 222 0.71 -21.31 16.87
CA LYS A 222 1.59 -22.45 17.10
C LYS A 222 1.19 -23.32 18.29
N ALA A 223 0.43 -22.78 19.24
CA ALA A 223 -0.14 -23.58 20.33
C ALA A 223 -1.22 -24.57 19.84
N ASN A 224 -1.78 -24.32 18.65
CA ASN A 224 -2.72 -25.23 18.02
C ASN A 224 -1.95 -26.31 17.21
N PRO A 225 -2.01 -27.60 17.60
CA PRO A 225 -1.29 -28.67 16.92
C PRO A 225 -1.75 -28.94 15.47
N ALA A 226 -2.93 -28.44 15.08
CA ALA A 226 -3.40 -28.55 13.70
C ALA A 226 -2.67 -27.58 12.74
N VAL A 227 -1.95 -26.57 13.23
CA VAL A 227 -1.26 -25.60 12.40
C VAL A 227 0.05 -26.16 11.87
N GLU A 228 0.11 -26.41 10.56
CA GLU A 228 1.27 -26.97 9.86
C GLU A 228 2.07 -25.94 9.07
N SER A 229 1.48 -24.78 8.77
CA SER A 229 2.13 -23.69 8.03
C SER A 229 1.60 -22.34 8.48
N ILE A 230 2.37 -21.27 8.17
CA ILE A 230 1.97 -19.88 8.45
C ILE A 230 1.87 -19.11 7.12
N ALA A 231 0.77 -18.40 6.94
CA ALA A 231 0.57 -17.41 5.89
C ALA A 231 0.57 -16.01 6.52
N LEU A 232 1.64 -15.23 6.29
CA LEU A 232 1.78 -13.84 6.71
C LEU A 232 1.27 -12.94 5.58
N ASP A 233 0.15 -12.29 5.77
CA ASP A 233 -0.48 -11.45 4.74
C ASP A 233 -0.08 -9.99 4.87
N LEU A 234 0.65 -9.51 3.86
CA LEU A 234 1.10 -8.13 3.71
C LEU A 234 0.39 -7.41 2.55
N ARG A 235 -0.64 -8.00 1.96
CA ARG A 235 -1.41 -7.37 0.88
C ARG A 235 -2.09 -6.11 1.38
N GLY A 236 -2.06 -5.04 0.57
CA GLY A 236 -2.58 -3.73 0.94
C GLY A 236 -1.75 -2.97 1.98
N ASN A 237 -0.68 -3.55 2.52
CA ASN A 237 0.16 -2.93 3.55
C ASN A 237 1.25 -2.06 2.92
N THR A 238 1.10 -0.74 3.01
CA THR A 238 2.04 0.25 2.44
C THR A 238 3.34 0.41 3.22
N GLY A 239 3.54 -0.36 4.30
CA GLY A 239 4.76 -0.36 5.10
C GLY A 239 4.62 0.38 6.43
N GLY A 240 5.68 1.06 6.82
CA GLY A 240 5.82 1.78 8.09
C GLY A 240 7.25 1.69 8.62
N LEU A 241 7.42 1.40 9.91
CA LEU A 241 8.72 1.39 10.57
C LEU A 241 9.61 0.23 10.11
N LEU A 242 10.80 0.57 9.64
CA LEU A 242 11.82 -0.38 9.20
C LEU A 242 12.25 -1.32 10.33
N GLU A 243 12.42 -0.80 11.53
CA GLU A 243 12.81 -1.57 12.70
C GLU A 243 11.79 -2.67 13.05
N GLU A 244 10.51 -2.41 12.82
CA GLU A 244 9.45 -3.39 13.05
C GLU A 244 9.47 -4.50 11.98
N ALA A 245 9.80 -4.17 10.72
CA ALA A 245 10.04 -5.20 9.70
C ALA A 245 11.20 -6.12 10.09
N VAL A 246 12.30 -5.58 10.61
CA VAL A 246 13.42 -6.37 11.12
C VAL A 246 13.01 -7.28 12.28
N LYS A 247 12.15 -6.78 13.20
CA LYS A 247 11.59 -7.60 14.29
C LYS A 247 10.72 -8.74 13.75
N VAL A 248 9.85 -8.47 12.78
CA VAL A 248 9.00 -9.52 12.18
C VAL A 248 9.84 -10.60 11.49
N VAL A 249 10.83 -10.23 10.68
CA VAL A 249 11.77 -11.19 10.08
C VAL A 249 12.47 -12.02 11.16
N GLY A 250 12.90 -11.37 12.25
CA GLY A 250 13.57 -12.01 13.38
C GLY A 250 12.75 -13.05 14.14
N LEU A 251 11.42 -13.14 13.91
CA LEU A 251 10.60 -14.22 14.46
C LEU A 251 10.85 -15.55 13.76
N PHE A 252 11.35 -15.51 12.51
CA PHE A 252 11.46 -16.67 11.62
C PHE A 252 12.89 -17.07 11.23
N VAL A 253 13.89 -16.24 11.57
CA VAL A 253 15.30 -16.49 11.21
C VAL A 253 16.21 -16.38 12.44
N PRO A 254 17.40 -17.02 12.46
CA PRO A 254 18.32 -16.96 13.59
C PRO A 254 18.68 -15.53 14.00
N LYS A 255 18.97 -15.32 15.29
CA LYS A 255 19.52 -14.06 15.81
C LYS A 255 20.85 -13.74 15.12
N GLY A 256 21.05 -12.47 14.75
CA GLY A 256 22.26 -11.99 14.07
C GLY A 256 22.20 -12.07 12.56
N THR A 257 21.10 -12.62 11.98
CA THR A 257 20.87 -12.63 10.53
C THR A 257 20.72 -11.22 9.99
N GLU A 258 21.44 -10.91 8.91
CA GLU A 258 21.29 -9.65 8.18
C GLU A 258 19.94 -9.62 7.44
N VAL A 259 19.18 -8.54 7.63
CA VAL A 259 17.86 -8.32 7.01
C VAL A 259 17.95 -7.33 5.87
N LEU A 260 18.72 -6.25 6.04
CA LEU A 260 18.95 -5.24 5.02
C LEU A 260 20.16 -4.37 5.36
N GLN A 261 20.64 -3.64 4.34
CA GLN A 261 21.57 -2.53 4.48
C GLN A 261 20.92 -1.25 3.97
N THR A 262 21.15 -0.13 4.65
CA THR A 262 20.83 1.19 4.09
C THR A 262 22.12 1.88 3.63
N ARG A 263 22.09 2.54 2.48
CA ARG A 263 23.20 3.30 1.92
C ARG A 263 22.75 4.72 1.61
N GLY A 264 23.31 5.68 2.32
CA GLY A 264 23.04 7.12 2.16
C GLY A 264 23.89 7.79 1.11
N ARG A 265 23.95 9.13 1.17
CA ARG A 265 24.70 9.95 0.23
C ARG A 265 26.22 9.75 0.34
N GLN A 266 26.73 9.47 1.55
CA GLN A 266 28.14 9.20 1.80
C GLN A 266 28.35 7.72 2.10
N THR A 267 29.52 7.18 1.80
CA THR A 267 29.87 5.79 2.11
C THR A 267 29.82 5.48 3.61
N THR A 268 30.07 6.49 4.45
CA THR A 268 29.94 6.42 5.91
C THR A 268 28.49 6.30 6.39
N ASP A 269 27.52 6.59 5.54
CA ASP A 269 26.09 6.52 5.88
C ASP A 269 25.50 5.10 5.67
N THR A 270 26.37 4.10 5.53
CA THR A 270 25.94 2.70 5.40
C THR A 270 25.64 2.12 6.77
N LYS A 271 24.43 1.56 6.93
CA LYS A 271 24.03 0.89 8.17
C LYS A 271 23.46 -0.50 7.84
N VAL A 272 23.95 -1.53 8.55
CA VAL A 272 23.47 -2.90 8.45
C VAL A 272 22.48 -3.19 9.58
N TYR A 273 21.32 -3.73 9.22
CA TYR A 273 20.28 -4.11 10.17
C TYR A 273 20.24 -5.64 10.28
N LYS A 274 20.39 -6.12 11.51
CA LYS A 274 20.39 -7.56 11.84
C LYS A 274 19.32 -7.86 12.87
N THR A 275 18.83 -9.09 12.84
CA THR A 275 17.90 -9.60 13.85
C THR A 275 18.57 -9.62 15.23
N THR A 276 17.85 -9.18 16.26
CA THR A 276 18.39 -9.06 17.63
C THR A 276 17.77 -10.05 18.61
N GLN A 277 16.60 -10.58 18.30
CA GLN A 277 15.81 -11.46 19.15
C GLN A 277 16.01 -12.95 18.82
N LYS A 278 15.65 -13.83 19.76
CA LYS A 278 15.55 -15.26 19.49
C LYS A 278 14.31 -15.51 18.62
N PRO A 279 14.43 -16.33 17.55
CA PRO A 279 13.28 -16.66 16.71
C PRO A 279 12.24 -17.49 17.49
N ILE A 280 10.98 -17.38 17.07
CA ILE A 280 9.89 -18.24 17.55
C ILE A 280 9.92 -19.57 16.81
N ASP A 281 10.12 -19.52 15.48
CA ASP A 281 10.21 -20.73 14.66
C ASP A 281 11.02 -20.48 13.38
N THR A 282 12.04 -21.29 13.20
CA THR A 282 12.88 -21.25 11.99
C THR A 282 12.54 -22.37 10.98
N LYS A 283 11.55 -23.24 11.28
CA LYS A 283 11.29 -24.46 10.51
C LYS A 283 9.90 -24.55 9.91
N ILE A 284 8.88 -24.04 10.62
CA ILE A 284 7.50 -24.09 10.12
C ILE A 284 7.41 -23.55 8.69
N PRO A 285 6.77 -24.21 7.74
CA PRO A 285 6.53 -23.67 6.40
C PRO A 285 5.91 -22.30 6.48
N LEU A 286 6.55 -21.33 5.81
CA LEU A 286 6.16 -19.92 5.86
C LEU A 286 5.86 -19.42 4.45
N PHE A 287 4.71 -18.80 4.30
CA PHE A 287 4.29 -18.10 3.09
C PHE A 287 4.09 -16.62 3.41
N VAL A 288 4.48 -15.75 2.49
CA VAL A 288 4.22 -14.31 2.60
C VAL A 288 3.36 -13.90 1.41
N LEU A 289 2.16 -13.38 1.71
CA LEU A 289 1.23 -12.94 0.68
C LEU A 289 1.48 -11.46 0.38
N VAL A 290 1.64 -11.11 -0.90
CA VAL A 290 1.92 -9.75 -1.36
C VAL A 290 1.08 -9.35 -2.56
N ASP A 291 0.86 -8.05 -2.73
CA ASP A 291 0.21 -7.45 -3.89
C ASP A 291 0.91 -6.14 -4.31
N GLY A 292 0.40 -5.47 -5.35
CA GLY A 292 0.94 -4.19 -5.84
C GLY A 292 0.92 -3.03 -4.84
N ASN A 293 0.21 -3.17 -3.72
CA ASN A 293 0.17 -2.18 -2.63
C ASN A 293 1.12 -2.54 -1.48
N SER A 294 1.67 -3.76 -1.47
CA SER A 294 2.70 -4.15 -0.50
C SER A 294 3.96 -3.35 -0.74
N ALA A 295 4.31 -2.41 0.16
CA ALA A 295 5.39 -1.45 -0.07
C ALA A 295 6.33 -1.30 1.14
N SER A 296 7.58 -0.85 0.89
CA SER A 296 8.53 -0.43 1.94
C SER A 296 8.80 -1.53 2.98
N ALA A 297 8.39 -1.37 4.26
CA ALA A 297 8.58 -2.35 5.34
C ALA A 297 8.00 -3.73 4.99
N SER A 298 6.87 -3.78 4.27
CA SER A 298 6.30 -5.04 3.74
C SER A 298 7.26 -5.72 2.77
N GLU A 299 7.92 -4.93 1.91
CA GLU A 299 8.88 -5.44 0.94
C GLU A 299 10.21 -5.86 1.60
N ILE A 300 10.59 -5.22 2.71
CA ILE A 300 11.71 -5.65 3.54
C ILE A 300 11.43 -7.06 4.09
N VAL A 301 10.24 -7.28 4.67
CA VAL A 301 9.86 -8.60 5.20
C VAL A 301 9.82 -9.65 4.09
N ALA A 302 9.06 -9.40 3.03
CA ALA A 302 8.91 -10.35 1.93
C ALA A 302 10.24 -10.64 1.24
N GLY A 303 11.01 -9.60 0.91
CA GLY A 303 12.27 -9.72 0.18
C GLY A 303 13.38 -10.36 1.02
N ALA A 304 13.50 -9.99 2.30
CA ALA A 304 14.49 -10.63 3.18
C ALA A 304 14.20 -12.12 3.37
N LEU A 305 12.94 -12.49 3.62
CA LEU A 305 12.55 -13.89 3.78
C LEU A 305 12.67 -14.68 2.47
N GLN A 306 12.46 -14.04 1.30
CA GLN A 306 12.71 -14.63 -0.01
C GLN A 306 14.20 -14.89 -0.24
N ASP A 307 15.04 -13.86 -0.03
CA ASP A 307 16.49 -13.93 -0.28
C ASP A 307 17.20 -14.92 0.66
N LEU A 308 16.66 -15.10 1.87
CA LEU A 308 17.12 -16.10 2.85
C LEU A 308 16.55 -17.51 2.61
N ASP A 309 15.75 -17.71 1.56
CA ASP A 309 15.02 -18.96 1.28
C ASP A 309 14.22 -19.47 2.49
N ARG A 310 13.67 -18.54 3.29
CA ARG A 310 12.90 -18.86 4.49
C ARG A 310 11.40 -18.95 4.23
N ALA A 311 10.91 -18.20 3.26
CA ALA A 311 9.48 -18.16 2.91
C ALA A 311 9.24 -18.22 1.42
N VAL A 312 8.13 -18.83 1.03
CA VAL A 312 7.57 -18.76 -0.32
C VAL A 312 6.72 -17.51 -0.45
N ILE A 313 7.01 -16.66 -1.43
CA ILE A 313 6.26 -15.44 -1.68
C ILE A 313 5.14 -15.74 -2.67
N VAL A 314 3.89 -15.38 -2.31
CA VAL A 314 2.68 -15.69 -3.08
C VAL A 314 1.91 -14.41 -3.41
N GLY A 315 1.42 -14.28 -4.62
CA GLY A 315 0.57 -13.16 -5.01
C GLY A 315 0.97 -12.45 -6.29
N SER A 316 0.91 -11.13 -6.32
CA SER A 316 1.39 -10.30 -7.42
C SER A 316 2.62 -9.50 -7.02
N ARG A 317 3.34 -8.94 -8.03
CA ARG A 317 4.54 -8.12 -7.83
C ARG A 317 4.24 -6.97 -6.86
N SER A 318 5.13 -6.72 -5.90
CA SER A 318 4.99 -5.65 -4.92
C SER A 318 5.26 -4.25 -5.52
N PHE A 319 5.09 -3.20 -4.73
CA PHE A 319 5.12 -1.81 -5.18
C PHE A 319 6.50 -1.34 -5.71
N GLY A 320 7.60 -1.76 -5.08
CA GLY A 320 8.95 -1.33 -5.48
C GLY A 320 9.43 -0.03 -4.82
N LYS A 321 9.21 0.15 -3.51
CA LYS A 321 9.75 1.28 -2.74
C LYS A 321 10.98 0.88 -1.94
N GLY A 322 12.16 1.19 -2.49
CA GLY A 322 13.49 0.93 -1.88
C GLY A 322 14.14 2.15 -1.22
N LEU A 323 13.35 3.15 -0.80
CA LEU A 323 13.82 4.41 -0.21
C LEU A 323 13.51 4.48 1.29
N VAL A 324 14.44 5.07 2.05
CA VAL A 324 14.31 5.26 3.50
C VAL A 324 14.20 6.74 3.82
N GLN A 325 13.16 7.11 4.56
CA GLN A 325 12.95 8.47 5.05
C GLN A 325 13.30 8.59 6.53
N THR A 326 13.68 9.81 6.93
CA THR A 326 13.78 10.23 8.33
C THR A 326 13.10 11.56 8.52
N THR A 327 12.64 11.84 9.73
CA THR A 327 12.05 13.13 10.11
C THR A 327 13.12 14.01 10.73
N ARG A 328 13.19 15.28 10.31
CA ARG A 328 14.08 16.31 10.82
C ARG A 328 13.26 17.49 11.34
N PRO A 329 13.51 17.98 12.55
CA PRO A 329 12.83 19.16 13.07
C PRO A 329 13.23 20.41 12.30
N LEU A 330 12.25 21.27 12.04
CA LEU A 330 12.41 22.60 11.48
C LEU A 330 11.94 23.66 12.48
N PRO A 331 12.27 24.96 12.26
CA PRO A 331 11.73 26.04 13.06
C PRO A 331 10.19 26.01 13.12
N TYR A 332 9.63 26.62 14.16
CA TYR A 332 8.18 26.72 14.40
C TYR A 332 7.49 25.34 14.44
N LYS A 333 8.15 24.35 15.05
CA LYS A 333 7.67 22.97 15.17
C LYS A 333 7.33 22.28 13.84
N GLY A 334 7.77 22.84 12.71
CA GLY A 334 7.67 22.17 11.44
C GLY A 334 8.54 20.92 11.41
N LEU A 335 8.18 19.95 10.58
CA LEU A 335 8.94 18.71 10.38
C LEU A 335 9.22 18.50 8.90
N LEU A 336 10.44 18.12 8.57
CA LEU A 336 10.84 17.68 7.25
C LEU A 336 11.04 16.17 7.26
N LYS A 337 10.16 15.44 6.59
CA LYS A 337 10.37 14.04 6.27
C LYS A 337 11.17 13.97 4.98
N VAL A 338 12.39 13.47 5.03
CA VAL A 338 13.34 13.51 3.90
C VAL A 338 13.92 12.13 3.61
N THR A 339 14.02 11.79 2.33
CA THR A 339 14.69 10.57 1.86
C THR A 339 16.19 10.71 2.07
N ILE A 340 16.77 9.84 2.89
CA ILE A 340 18.18 9.87 3.29
C ILE A 340 19.00 8.71 2.75
N ALA A 341 18.37 7.61 2.35
CA ALA A 341 19.08 6.40 1.92
C ALA A 341 18.24 5.54 0.98
N LYS A 342 18.91 4.67 0.25
CA LYS A 342 18.35 3.49 -0.42
C LYS A 342 18.60 2.27 0.45
N TYR A 343 17.72 1.26 0.42
CA TYR A 343 17.97 0.01 1.13
C TYR A 343 18.15 -1.18 0.19
N TYR A 344 18.96 -2.11 0.63
CA TYR A 344 19.37 -3.32 -0.08
C TYR A 344 19.06 -4.51 0.80
N ILE A 345 18.34 -5.50 0.28
CA ILE A 345 17.96 -6.73 1.01
C ILE A 345 19.08 -7.78 0.94
N PRO A 346 19.01 -8.93 1.62
CA PRO A 346 20.17 -9.82 1.86
C PRO A 346 20.95 -10.24 0.63
N SER A 347 20.32 -10.44 -0.53
CA SER A 347 21.03 -10.73 -1.80
C SER A 347 21.86 -9.55 -2.32
N GLY A 348 21.74 -8.36 -1.74
CA GLY A 348 22.38 -7.13 -2.19
C GLY A 348 21.59 -6.34 -3.24
N ARG A 349 20.40 -6.81 -3.64
CA ARG A 349 19.56 -6.13 -4.63
C ARG A 349 18.83 -4.93 -4.04
N LEU A 350 18.68 -3.88 -4.87
CA LEU A 350 17.84 -2.72 -4.62
C LEU A 350 16.49 -2.95 -5.31
N ILE A 351 15.40 -2.92 -4.55
CA ILE A 351 14.06 -3.21 -5.08
C ILE A 351 13.36 -1.99 -5.68
N GLN A 352 13.97 -0.81 -5.63
CA GLN A 352 13.38 0.45 -6.10
C GLN A 352 13.01 0.37 -7.58
N GLU A 353 11.71 0.53 -7.90
CA GLU A 353 11.20 0.47 -9.28
C GLU A 353 11.38 1.80 -10.02
N ILE A 354 11.17 2.93 -9.35
CA ILE A 354 11.18 4.26 -9.96
C ILE A 354 12.49 4.98 -9.65
N ASP A 355 13.23 5.35 -10.68
CA ASP A 355 14.42 6.20 -10.53
C ASP A 355 14.04 7.68 -10.57
N TYR A 356 13.83 8.26 -9.39
CA TYR A 356 13.47 9.68 -9.25
C TYR A 356 14.61 10.64 -9.63
N SER A 357 15.85 10.15 -9.76
CA SER A 357 16.99 10.96 -10.22
C SER A 357 16.98 11.19 -11.73
N GLN A 358 16.22 10.37 -12.47
CA GLN A 358 16.07 10.47 -13.92
C GLN A 358 14.62 10.79 -14.28
N ARG A 359 14.44 11.82 -15.09
CA ARG A 359 13.12 12.23 -15.58
C ARG A 359 13.12 12.26 -17.10
N ASP A 360 11.95 11.99 -17.68
CA ASP A 360 11.71 12.14 -19.12
C ASP A 360 11.50 13.62 -19.51
N ALA A 361 11.24 13.88 -20.79
CA ALA A 361 10.99 15.22 -21.31
C ALA A 361 9.75 15.89 -20.68
N ASP A 362 8.78 15.09 -20.19
CA ASP A 362 7.57 15.55 -19.52
C ASP A 362 7.76 15.71 -17.99
N GLY A 363 8.97 15.49 -17.48
CA GLY A 363 9.31 15.59 -16.06
C GLY A 363 8.89 14.38 -15.22
N LYS A 364 8.39 13.28 -15.83
CA LYS A 364 8.02 12.05 -15.12
C LYS A 364 9.26 11.22 -14.79
N ALA A 365 9.32 10.72 -13.57
CA ALA A 365 10.38 9.82 -13.15
C ALA A 365 10.34 8.49 -13.92
N LYS A 366 11.52 7.98 -14.32
CA LYS A 366 11.61 6.78 -15.15
C LYS A 366 11.44 5.52 -14.31
N ARG A 367 10.66 4.58 -14.82
CA ARG A 367 10.65 3.20 -14.31
C ARG A 367 11.84 2.44 -14.86
N VAL A 368 12.44 1.59 -14.01
CA VAL A 368 13.46 0.63 -14.44
C VAL A 368 12.74 -0.44 -15.30
N ALA A 369 13.11 -0.52 -16.58
CA ALA A 369 12.55 -1.56 -17.45
C ALA A 369 13.05 -2.95 -17.02
N ASP A 370 12.20 -3.97 -17.10
CA ASP A 370 12.56 -5.35 -16.71
C ASP A 370 13.81 -5.87 -17.44
N SER A 371 14.05 -5.41 -18.67
CA SER A 371 15.25 -5.73 -19.47
C SER A 371 16.54 -5.12 -18.93
N LEU A 372 16.46 -4.11 -18.06
CA LEU A 372 17.60 -3.41 -17.45
C LEU A 372 17.85 -3.84 -16.02
N THR A 373 17.07 -4.79 -15.50
CA THR A 373 17.26 -5.31 -14.15
C THR A 373 18.42 -6.29 -14.07
N ASN A 374 19.16 -6.27 -12.95
CA ASN A 374 20.25 -7.18 -12.69
C ASN A 374 19.76 -8.45 -12.02
N VAL A 375 20.46 -9.57 -12.28
CA VAL A 375 20.21 -10.87 -11.64
C VAL A 375 21.01 -10.96 -10.36
N PHE A 376 20.35 -11.37 -9.30
CA PHE A 376 20.91 -11.71 -7.99
C PHE A 376 20.48 -13.13 -7.61
N HIS A 377 21.06 -13.68 -6.54
CA HIS A 377 20.74 -15.02 -6.10
C HIS A 377 20.38 -15.03 -4.62
N THR A 378 19.40 -15.85 -4.27
CA THR A 378 19.04 -16.14 -2.88
C THR A 378 20.11 -17.00 -2.21
N ALA A 379 19.97 -17.29 -0.93
CA ALA A 379 20.90 -18.11 -0.15
C ALA A 379 21.15 -19.51 -0.77
N HIS A 380 20.13 -20.12 -1.40
CA HIS A 380 20.24 -21.42 -2.08
C HIS A 380 20.40 -21.31 -3.61
N GLY A 381 20.68 -20.09 -4.13
CA GLY A 381 21.01 -19.90 -5.54
C GLY A 381 19.83 -19.72 -6.49
N ARG A 382 18.61 -19.48 -6.00
CA ARG A 382 17.46 -19.10 -6.86
C ARG A 382 17.67 -17.71 -7.45
N GLU A 383 17.33 -17.53 -8.72
CA GLU A 383 17.41 -16.22 -9.37
C GLU A 383 16.34 -15.27 -8.84
N VAL A 384 16.75 -14.07 -8.48
CA VAL A 384 15.90 -12.91 -8.14
C VAL A 384 16.45 -11.66 -8.83
N ARG A 385 15.62 -10.63 -8.99
CA ARG A 385 16.00 -9.42 -9.73
C ARG A 385 15.80 -8.16 -8.90
N ASP A 386 16.57 -7.12 -9.22
CA ASP A 386 16.38 -5.76 -8.68
C ASP A 386 15.37 -4.95 -9.52
N GLY A 387 15.17 -3.68 -9.17
CA GLY A 387 14.53 -2.66 -10.03
C GLY A 387 13.03 -2.80 -10.25
N GLY A 388 12.31 -3.57 -9.46
CA GLY A 388 10.88 -3.73 -9.71
C GLY A 388 10.07 -4.34 -8.58
N GLY A 389 10.39 -4.03 -7.32
CA GLY A 389 9.76 -4.63 -6.16
C GLY A 389 10.11 -6.12 -5.99
N ILE A 390 9.30 -6.83 -5.21
CA ILE A 390 9.44 -8.25 -4.95
C ILE A 390 8.56 -9.01 -5.93
N THR A 391 9.17 -9.85 -6.76
CA THR A 391 8.47 -10.77 -7.65
C THR A 391 8.12 -12.04 -6.87
N PRO A 392 6.83 -12.43 -6.79
CA PRO A 392 6.42 -13.64 -6.09
C PRO A 392 7.00 -14.91 -6.72
N ASP A 393 7.25 -15.92 -5.88
CA ASP A 393 7.62 -17.28 -6.29
C ASP A 393 6.42 -17.99 -6.92
N LEU A 394 5.22 -17.76 -6.35
CA LEU A 394 3.93 -18.25 -6.87
C LEU A 394 3.07 -17.04 -7.28
N LYS A 395 2.97 -16.83 -8.59
CA LYS A 395 2.25 -15.68 -9.16
C LYS A 395 0.76 -15.95 -9.24
N ILE A 396 -0.03 -15.10 -8.62
CA ILE A 396 -1.49 -15.08 -8.73
C ILE A 396 -1.88 -13.92 -9.63
N LYS A 397 -2.66 -14.21 -10.66
CA LYS A 397 -3.20 -13.16 -11.52
C LYS A 397 -4.24 -12.37 -10.73
N SER A 398 -4.09 -11.05 -10.73
CA SER A 398 -5.13 -10.15 -10.23
C SER A 398 -6.36 -10.26 -11.14
N ASP A 399 -7.54 -10.20 -10.56
CA ASP A 399 -8.76 -10.10 -11.34
C ASP A 399 -8.79 -8.77 -12.08
N SER A 400 -9.18 -8.82 -13.35
CA SER A 400 -9.36 -7.60 -14.14
C SER A 400 -10.64 -6.89 -13.68
N VAL A 401 -10.49 -5.68 -13.17
CA VAL A 401 -11.65 -4.82 -12.91
C VAL A 401 -12.12 -4.25 -14.25
N ASN A 402 -13.29 -4.70 -14.68
CA ASN A 402 -13.91 -4.15 -15.89
C ASN A 402 -14.62 -2.81 -15.59
N ARG A 403 -15.07 -2.12 -16.66
CA ARG A 403 -15.69 -0.80 -16.54
C ARG A 403 -17.00 -0.80 -15.76
N LEU A 404 -17.79 -1.88 -15.84
CA LEU A 404 -19.00 -2.04 -15.04
C LEU A 404 -18.68 -2.06 -13.54
N LEU A 405 -17.75 -2.95 -13.10
CA LEU A 405 -17.34 -3.07 -11.70
C LEU A 405 -16.74 -1.78 -11.18
N TYR A 406 -15.90 -1.10 -11.99
CA TYR A 406 -15.36 0.20 -11.65
C TYR A 406 -16.47 1.23 -11.36
N ASN A 407 -17.49 1.31 -12.22
CA ASN A 407 -18.59 2.25 -12.04
C ASN A 407 -19.51 1.87 -10.87
N ILE A 408 -19.72 0.59 -10.61
CA ILE A 408 -20.44 0.12 -9.40
C ILE A 408 -19.69 0.58 -8.13
N TYR A 409 -18.36 0.45 -8.12
CA TYR A 409 -17.53 0.85 -6.99
C TYR A 409 -17.50 2.37 -6.81
N VAL A 410 -17.13 3.13 -7.85
CA VAL A 410 -17.01 4.59 -7.81
C VAL A 410 -18.37 5.26 -7.58
N GLY A 411 -19.43 4.76 -8.20
CA GLY A 411 -20.81 5.22 -8.02
C GLY A 411 -21.44 4.76 -6.69
N ASN A 412 -20.71 3.98 -5.89
CA ASN A 412 -21.14 3.47 -4.58
C ASN A 412 -22.42 2.61 -4.59
N TRP A 413 -22.81 2.04 -5.72
CA TRP A 413 -24.07 1.29 -5.85
C TRP A 413 -24.13 0.08 -4.91
N ALA A 414 -23.07 -0.73 -4.86
CA ALA A 414 -22.99 -1.86 -3.95
C ALA A 414 -22.98 -1.44 -2.47
N TYR A 415 -22.28 -0.33 -2.17
CA TYR A 415 -22.23 0.23 -0.83
C TYR A 415 -23.61 0.71 -0.35
N ASP A 416 -24.33 1.50 -1.16
CA ASP A 416 -25.64 2.04 -0.79
C ASP A 416 -26.67 0.95 -0.58
N TYR A 417 -26.66 -0.07 -1.45
CA TYR A 417 -27.47 -1.25 -1.25
C TYR A 417 -27.13 -1.97 0.07
N ALA A 418 -25.86 -2.22 0.33
CA ALA A 418 -25.41 -2.90 1.53
C ALA A 418 -25.79 -2.12 2.81
N ILE A 419 -25.65 -0.79 2.82
CA ILE A 419 -26.10 0.04 3.96
C ILE A 419 -27.60 -0.02 4.15
N LYS A 420 -28.38 0.02 3.07
CA LYS A 420 -29.84 -0.17 3.14
C LYS A 420 -30.18 -1.54 3.74
N TYR A 421 -29.56 -2.60 3.23
CA TYR A 421 -29.73 -3.95 3.74
C TYR A 421 -29.38 -4.04 5.23
N CYS A 422 -28.23 -3.54 5.65
CA CYS A 422 -27.79 -3.56 7.05
C CYS A 422 -28.71 -2.76 8.00
N ASN A 423 -29.38 -1.73 7.51
CA ASN A 423 -30.27 -0.91 8.32
C ASN A 423 -31.69 -1.50 8.43
N THR A 424 -32.01 -2.54 7.65
CA THR A 424 -33.29 -3.28 7.70
C THR A 424 -33.16 -4.67 8.33
N HIS A 425 -31.93 -5.08 8.71
CA HIS A 425 -31.63 -6.36 9.32
C HIS A 425 -30.83 -6.17 10.62
N ASP A 426 -31.23 -6.84 11.69
CA ASP A 426 -30.57 -6.73 13.00
C ASP A 426 -29.32 -7.64 13.11
N SER A 427 -29.25 -8.69 12.31
CA SER A 427 -28.15 -9.65 12.30
C SER A 427 -27.99 -10.30 10.93
N VAL A 428 -26.81 -10.84 10.66
CA VAL A 428 -26.50 -11.64 9.47
C VAL A 428 -25.72 -12.88 9.87
N ALA A 429 -25.58 -13.85 8.96
CA ALA A 429 -24.77 -15.04 9.18
C ALA A 429 -23.31 -14.69 9.52
N ALA A 430 -22.63 -15.60 10.22
CA ALA A 430 -21.21 -15.44 10.54
C ALA A 430 -20.35 -15.27 9.26
N PRO A 431 -19.19 -14.59 9.33
CA PRO A 431 -18.36 -14.31 8.14
C PRO A 431 -17.98 -15.57 7.33
N ALA A 432 -17.79 -16.70 7.98
CA ALA A 432 -17.47 -17.95 7.31
C ALA A 432 -18.64 -18.52 6.47
N ASP A 433 -19.89 -18.20 6.87
CA ASP A 433 -21.10 -18.77 6.29
C ASP A 433 -21.92 -17.78 5.47
N PHE A 434 -21.58 -16.48 5.55
CA PHE A 434 -22.32 -15.44 4.84
C PHE A 434 -22.17 -15.57 3.33
N LYS A 435 -23.30 -15.47 2.64
CA LYS A 435 -23.37 -15.44 1.17
C LYS A 435 -24.43 -14.43 0.73
N VAL A 436 -24.12 -13.69 -0.32
CA VAL A 436 -25.14 -12.88 -1.01
C VAL A 436 -26.07 -13.84 -1.76
N THR A 437 -27.32 -13.89 -1.33
CA THR A 437 -28.34 -14.80 -1.90
C THR A 437 -28.83 -14.29 -3.26
N ASP A 438 -29.57 -15.15 -3.98
CA ASP A 438 -30.21 -14.75 -5.26
C ASP A 438 -31.19 -13.60 -5.04
N GLU A 439 -31.91 -13.60 -3.94
CA GLU A 439 -32.83 -12.53 -3.56
C GLU A 439 -32.11 -11.21 -3.29
N MET A 440 -31.05 -11.25 -2.48
CA MET A 440 -30.20 -10.05 -2.24
C MET A 440 -29.65 -9.48 -3.54
N PHE A 441 -29.19 -10.34 -4.44
CA PHE A 441 -28.63 -9.89 -5.72
C PHE A 441 -29.70 -9.32 -6.65
N ALA A 442 -30.90 -9.90 -6.68
CA ALA A 442 -32.05 -9.37 -7.41
C ALA A 442 -32.48 -8.00 -6.87
N ASP A 443 -32.53 -7.84 -5.55
CA ASP A 443 -32.80 -6.57 -4.89
C ASP A 443 -31.74 -5.52 -5.21
N PHE A 444 -30.46 -5.91 -5.20
CA PHE A 444 -29.37 -5.03 -5.64
C PHE A 444 -29.60 -4.55 -7.08
N LYS A 445 -29.88 -5.47 -8.03
CA LYS A 445 -30.14 -5.09 -9.42
C LYS A 445 -31.31 -4.10 -9.54
N ALA A 446 -32.36 -4.28 -8.73
CA ALA A 446 -33.51 -3.38 -8.72
C ALA A 446 -33.16 -1.96 -8.21
N THR A 447 -32.08 -1.79 -7.45
CA THR A 447 -31.62 -0.45 -6.99
C THR A 447 -30.90 0.33 -8.07
N ILE A 448 -30.37 -0.33 -9.10
CA ILE A 448 -29.63 0.31 -10.18
C ILE A 448 -30.63 0.99 -11.13
N ALA A 449 -30.61 2.33 -11.13
CA ALA A 449 -31.43 3.14 -12.02
C ALA A 449 -30.73 3.20 -13.40
N PRO A 450 -31.29 2.61 -14.48
CA PRO A 450 -30.63 2.55 -15.79
C PRO A 450 -30.35 3.91 -16.42
N ASP A 451 -31.11 4.93 -16.03
CA ASP A 451 -30.95 6.33 -16.49
C ASP A 451 -29.78 7.07 -15.77
N LYS A 452 -29.37 6.57 -14.61
CA LYS A 452 -28.29 7.15 -13.79
C LYS A 452 -27.00 6.34 -13.81
N PHE A 453 -27.10 5.04 -14.15
CA PHE A 453 -25.96 4.15 -14.22
C PHE A 453 -25.43 4.06 -15.64
N ASN A 454 -24.21 4.53 -15.85
CA ASN A 454 -23.53 4.45 -17.15
C ASN A 454 -22.13 3.88 -16.97
N TYR A 455 -21.66 3.15 -17.95
CA TYR A 455 -20.31 2.58 -18.02
C TYR A 455 -19.88 2.44 -19.48
N ASP A 456 -18.56 2.46 -19.73
CA ASP A 456 -18.00 2.30 -21.06
C ASP A 456 -18.25 0.89 -21.59
N LYS A 457 -19.02 0.80 -22.66
CA LYS A 457 -19.33 -0.44 -23.37
C LYS A 457 -18.18 -0.81 -24.31
N VAL A 458 -17.11 -1.35 -23.72
CA VAL A 458 -15.81 -1.52 -24.39
C VAL A 458 -15.89 -2.39 -25.65
N CYS A 459 -16.74 -3.42 -25.66
CA CYS A 459 -16.93 -4.25 -26.85
C CYS A 459 -17.57 -3.46 -28.01
N GLU A 460 -18.59 -2.65 -27.73
CA GLU A 460 -19.23 -1.78 -28.73
C GLU A 460 -18.23 -0.76 -29.29
N LEU A 461 -17.51 -0.06 -28.39
CA LEU A 461 -16.46 0.90 -28.76
C LEU A 461 -15.33 0.26 -29.60
N GLY A 462 -14.93 -0.95 -29.24
CA GLY A 462 -13.90 -1.71 -29.96
C GLY A 462 -14.36 -2.08 -31.39
N LEU A 463 -15.61 -2.51 -31.50
CA LEU A 463 -16.20 -2.85 -32.79
C LEU A 463 -16.34 -1.62 -33.70
N ASP A 464 -16.80 -0.49 -33.15
CA ASP A 464 -16.94 0.76 -33.91
C ASP A 464 -15.57 1.27 -34.37
N ARG A 465 -14.54 1.17 -33.53
CA ARG A 465 -13.18 1.52 -33.92
C ARG A 465 -12.64 0.62 -35.05
N LEU A 466 -12.88 -0.70 -34.93
CA LEU A 466 -12.47 -1.64 -35.97
C LEU A 466 -13.19 -1.36 -37.31
N ARG A 467 -14.49 -1.01 -37.26
CA ARG A 467 -15.26 -0.59 -38.42
C ARG A 467 -14.64 0.63 -39.10
N GLN A 468 -14.30 1.67 -38.33
CA GLN A 468 -13.64 2.88 -38.83
C GLN A 468 -12.27 2.57 -39.49
N VAL A 469 -11.45 1.73 -38.85
CA VAL A 469 -10.16 1.31 -39.43
C VAL A 469 -10.37 0.55 -40.75
N ALA A 470 -11.32 -0.38 -40.81
CA ALA A 470 -11.62 -1.14 -42.03
C ALA A 470 -12.10 -0.24 -43.18
N GLU A 471 -12.83 0.85 -42.87
CA GLU A 471 -13.22 1.86 -43.87
C GLU A 471 -11.99 2.63 -44.39
N ILE A 472 -11.12 3.10 -43.51
CA ILE A 472 -9.90 3.85 -43.85
C ILE A 472 -8.96 2.99 -44.73
N GLU A 473 -8.80 1.71 -44.39
CA GLU A 473 -7.92 0.78 -45.11
C GLU A 473 -8.57 0.16 -46.34
N GLY A 474 -9.85 0.48 -46.65
CA GLY A 474 -10.55 0.02 -47.86
C GLY A 474 -11.07 -1.42 -47.79
N TYR A 475 -11.13 -2.04 -46.61
CA TYR A 475 -11.69 -3.40 -46.43
C TYR A 475 -13.20 -3.43 -46.15
N ALA A 476 -13.86 -2.28 -45.97
CA ALA A 476 -15.29 -2.19 -45.65
C ALA A 476 -16.21 -2.33 -46.87
N ASN A 477 -16.16 -3.45 -47.58
CA ASN A 477 -17.15 -3.79 -48.62
C ASN A 477 -18.50 -4.19 -47.99
N ASP A 478 -19.55 -4.34 -48.81
CA ASP A 478 -20.91 -4.60 -48.33
C ASP A 478 -21.02 -5.89 -47.50
N SER A 479 -20.26 -6.93 -47.82
CA SER A 479 -20.21 -8.17 -47.04
C SER A 479 -19.61 -7.95 -45.68
N VAL A 480 -18.51 -7.21 -45.58
CA VAL A 480 -17.83 -6.88 -44.29
C VAL A 480 -18.73 -5.99 -43.42
N LYS A 481 -19.38 -4.97 -44.03
CA LYS A 481 -20.35 -4.12 -43.31
C LYS A 481 -21.51 -4.94 -42.75
N ALA A 482 -22.07 -5.87 -43.52
CA ALA A 482 -23.11 -6.76 -43.02
C ALA A 482 -22.66 -7.62 -41.83
N GLN A 483 -21.42 -8.12 -41.85
CA GLN A 483 -20.87 -8.87 -40.70
C GLN A 483 -20.68 -7.96 -39.47
N PHE A 484 -20.22 -6.73 -39.65
CA PHE A 484 -20.15 -5.76 -38.55
C PHE A 484 -21.52 -5.48 -37.92
N ASP A 485 -22.59 -5.39 -38.76
CA ASP A 485 -23.96 -5.17 -38.26
C ASP A 485 -24.47 -6.37 -37.46
N VAL A 486 -24.13 -7.59 -37.88
CA VAL A 486 -24.43 -8.80 -37.11
C VAL A 486 -23.69 -8.79 -35.77
N LEU A 487 -22.37 -8.52 -35.78
CA LEU A 487 -21.57 -8.44 -34.57
C LEU A 487 -22.07 -7.35 -33.64
N ALA A 488 -22.46 -6.17 -34.16
CA ALA A 488 -23.01 -5.08 -33.34
C ALA A 488 -24.28 -5.48 -32.58
N LYS A 489 -25.15 -6.29 -33.22
CA LYS A 489 -26.33 -6.82 -32.55
C LYS A 489 -26.00 -7.86 -31.49
N MET A 490 -25.00 -8.73 -31.75
CA MET A 490 -24.60 -9.80 -30.85
C MET A 490 -23.81 -9.28 -29.62
N LEU A 491 -23.02 -8.22 -29.81
CA LEU A 491 -22.16 -7.60 -28.79
C LEU A 491 -22.82 -6.42 -28.07
N LYS A 492 -24.10 -6.14 -28.41
CA LYS A 492 -24.84 -5.08 -27.72
C LYS A 492 -24.96 -5.40 -26.25
N HIS A 493 -24.48 -4.49 -25.42
CA HIS A 493 -24.52 -4.64 -23.95
C HIS A 493 -25.96 -4.63 -23.43
N ASP A 494 -26.26 -5.60 -22.60
CA ASP A 494 -27.47 -5.66 -21.75
C ASP A 494 -27.04 -5.54 -20.29
N LEU A 495 -27.59 -4.55 -19.58
CA LEU A 495 -27.19 -4.29 -18.20
C LEU A 495 -27.45 -5.48 -17.27
N ASN A 496 -28.58 -6.19 -17.44
CA ASN A 496 -28.88 -7.35 -16.60
C ASN A 496 -27.89 -8.49 -16.86
N HIS A 497 -27.59 -8.76 -18.13
CA HIS A 497 -26.59 -9.75 -18.52
C HIS A 497 -25.21 -9.39 -17.93
N ASP A 498 -24.78 -8.14 -18.05
CA ASP A 498 -23.47 -7.69 -17.57
C ASP A 498 -23.36 -7.73 -16.03
N LEU A 499 -24.45 -7.41 -15.31
CA LEU A 499 -24.53 -7.57 -13.86
C LEU A 499 -24.46 -9.05 -13.46
N ASP A 500 -25.20 -9.93 -14.14
CA ASP A 500 -25.19 -11.37 -13.84
C ASP A 500 -23.82 -12.00 -14.15
N HIS A 501 -23.17 -11.59 -15.23
CA HIS A 501 -21.80 -12.02 -15.57
C HIS A 501 -20.77 -11.63 -14.51
N ASN A 502 -20.98 -10.52 -13.82
CA ASN A 502 -20.08 -10.01 -12.78
C ASN A 502 -20.61 -10.26 -11.36
N ARG A 503 -21.56 -11.18 -11.22
CA ARG A 503 -22.27 -11.45 -9.96
C ARG A 503 -21.34 -11.68 -8.78
N ASP A 504 -20.33 -12.52 -8.93
CA ASP A 504 -19.43 -12.89 -7.83
C ASP A 504 -18.67 -11.67 -7.31
N ALA A 505 -18.08 -10.88 -8.19
CA ALA A 505 -17.35 -9.67 -7.81
C ALA A 505 -18.26 -8.61 -7.17
N ILE A 506 -19.49 -8.45 -7.67
CA ILE A 506 -20.48 -7.55 -7.07
C ILE A 506 -20.91 -8.05 -5.71
N SER A 507 -21.12 -9.36 -5.57
CA SER A 507 -21.46 -9.99 -4.29
C SER A 507 -20.38 -9.78 -3.25
N ASP A 508 -19.09 -9.87 -3.64
CA ASP A 508 -17.97 -9.58 -2.76
C ASP A 508 -17.94 -8.11 -2.34
N MET A 509 -18.28 -7.17 -3.22
CA MET A 509 -18.40 -5.74 -2.87
C MET A 509 -19.52 -5.50 -1.85
N ILE A 510 -20.67 -6.14 -2.01
CA ILE A 510 -21.80 -6.05 -1.07
C ILE A 510 -21.40 -6.65 0.27
N ALA A 511 -20.84 -7.86 0.24
CA ALA A 511 -20.45 -8.61 1.44
C ALA A 511 -19.36 -7.88 2.25
N ASP A 512 -18.38 -7.23 1.59
CA ASP A 512 -17.35 -6.42 2.26
C ASP A 512 -17.97 -5.37 3.19
N VAL A 513 -18.99 -4.65 2.70
CA VAL A 513 -19.70 -3.63 3.49
C VAL A 513 -20.53 -4.24 4.60
N VAL A 514 -21.28 -5.33 4.30
CA VAL A 514 -22.11 -6.02 5.28
C VAL A 514 -21.25 -6.58 6.42
N MET A 515 -20.12 -7.21 6.09
CA MET A 515 -19.21 -7.77 7.10
C MET A 515 -18.59 -6.69 7.98
N ARG A 516 -18.13 -5.58 7.40
CA ARG A 516 -17.63 -4.43 8.18
C ARG A 516 -18.69 -3.86 9.12
N ARG A 517 -19.93 -3.86 8.68
CA ARG A 517 -21.04 -3.28 9.43
C ARG A 517 -21.43 -4.11 10.66
N PHE A 518 -21.43 -5.44 10.55
CA PHE A 518 -21.82 -6.35 11.62
C PHE A 518 -20.63 -6.91 12.41
N TYR A 519 -19.50 -7.17 11.74
CA TYR A 519 -18.37 -7.90 12.30
C TYR A 519 -17.05 -7.10 12.25
N TYR A 520 -17.10 -5.83 11.83
CA TYR A 520 -15.96 -4.94 11.73
C TYR A 520 -14.87 -5.49 10.78
N GLU A 521 -13.65 -4.93 10.86
CA GLU A 521 -12.53 -5.37 10.02
C GLU A 521 -12.16 -6.86 10.20
N PRO A 522 -12.16 -7.45 11.41
CA PRO A 522 -11.89 -8.88 11.54
C PRO A 522 -12.87 -9.77 10.75
N GLY A 523 -14.16 -9.46 10.80
CA GLY A 523 -15.17 -10.24 10.06
C GLY A 523 -15.07 -10.05 8.54
N ARG A 524 -14.71 -8.86 8.09
CA ARG A 524 -14.42 -8.60 6.68
C ARG A 524 -13.25 -9.46 6.20
N VAL A 525 -12.12 -9.42 6.93
CA VAL A 525 -10.95 -10.25 6.59
C VAL A 525 -11.34 -11.72 6.57
N GLU A 526 -12.03 -12.20 7.60
CA GLU A 526 -12.45 -13.59 7.67
C GLU A 526 -13.30 -14.02 6.47
N TYR A 527 -14.25 -13.21 6.05
CA TYR A 527 -15.08 -13.45 4.87
C TYR A 527 -14.24 -13.58 3.60
N THR A 528 -13.32 -12.62 3.36
CA THR A 528 -12.51 -12.61 2.14
C THR A 528 -11.62 -13.83 2.00
N LEU A 529 -11.26 -14.50 3.10
CA LEU A 529 -10.42 -15.70 3.09
C LEU A 529 -11.17 -16.96 2.59
N ASN A 530 -12.51 -16.94 2.51
CA ASN A 530 -13.27 -18.09 2.04
C ASN A 530 -12.99 -18.43 0.56
N SER A 531 -12.77 -17.40 -0.28
CA SER A 531 -12.49 -17.53 -1.73
C SER A 531 -11.07 -17.10 -2.12
N ASP A 532 -10.17 -16.92 -1.15
CA ASP A 532 -8.84 -16.35 -1.36
C ASP A 532 -7.95 -17.23 -2.25
N LYS A 533 -7.56 -16.70 -3.42
CA LYS A 533 -6.73 -17.41 -4.41
C LYS A 533 -5.31 -17.67 -3.92
N CYS A 534 -4.74 -16.76 -3.10
CA CYS A 534 -3.40 -16.96 -2.53
C CYS A 534 -3.42 -18.10 -1.51
N LEU A 535 -4.44 -18.17 -0.64
CA LEU A 535 -4.60 -19.29 0.30
C LEU A 535 -4.87 -20.62 -0.41
N ASN A 536 -5.61 -20.62 -1.53
CA ASN A 536 -5.78 -21.83 -2.34
C ASN A 536 -4.43 -22.35 -2.84
N GLU A 537 -3.52 -21.46 -3.27
CA GLU A 537 -2.19 -21.88 -3.73
C GLU A 537 -1.28 -22.31 -2.58
N VAL A 538 -1.40 -21.69 -1.38
CA VAL A 538 -0.73 -22.16 -0.15
C VAL A 538 -1.17 -23.58 0.19
N GLU A 539 -2.48 -23.83 0.25
CA GLU A 539 -3.06 -25.15 0.52
C GLU A 539 -2.60 -26.21 -0.49
N LYS A 540 -2.63 -25.89 -1.78
CA LYS A 540 -2.16 -26.75 -2.86
C LYS A 540 -0.66 -27.06 -2.72
N THR A 541 0.16 -26.06 -2.41
CA THR A 541 1.61 -26.24 -2.21
C THR A 541 1.89 -27.16 -1.02
N MET A 542 1.16 -26.98 0.08
CA MET A 542 1.30 -27.82 1.27
C MET A 542 0.80 -29.26 1.06
N SER A 543 -0.26 -29.42 0.25
CA SER A 543 -0.82 -30.73 -0.07
C SER A 543 0.04 -31.53 -1.07
N THR A 544 0.96 -30.87 -1.79
CA THR A 544 1.84 -31.51 -2.77
C THR A 544 3.17 -31.90 -2.09
N PRO A 545 3.48 -33.19 -1.93
CA PRO A 545 4.68 -33.63 -1.23
C PRO A 545 5.96 -33.04 -1.83
N GLY A 546 6.79 -32.40 -1.00
CA GLY A 546 8.08 -31.82 -1.39
C GLY A 546 8.00 -30.49 -2.15
N GLU A 547 6.83 -30.02 -2.55
CA GLU A 547 6.69 -28.81 -3.40
C GLU A 547 7.22 -27.55 -2.70
N TYR A 548 6.88 -27.32 -1.42
CA TYR A 548 7.42 -26.22 -0.63
C TYR A 548 8.95 -26.21 -0.62
N ARG A 549 9.58 -27.38 -0.40
CA ARG A 549 11.05 -27.52 -0.39
C ARG A 549 11.65 -27.29 -1.78
N ARG A 550 10.97 -27.78 -2.82
CA ARG A 550 11.37 -27.59 -4.22
C ARG A 550 11.38 -26.10 -4.62
N ILE A 551 10.32 -25.35 -4.25
CA ILE A 551 10.24 -23.93 -4.54
C ILE A 551 11.40 -23.16 -3.89
N LEU A 552 11.77 -23.50 -2.67
CA LEU A 552 12.87 -22.87 -1.93
C LEU A 552 14.26 -23.46 -2.25
N ALA A 553 14.38 -24.39 -3.19
CA ALA A 553 15.62 -25.09 -3.55
C ALA A 553 16.35 -25.72 -2.35
N LEU A 554 15.59 -26.20 -1.34
CA LEU A 554 16.16 -26.75 -0.10
C LEU A 554 16.79 -28.14 -0.26
N ASP A 555 16.51 -28.85 -1.35
CA ASP A 555 16.95 -30.26 -1.57
C ASP A 555 18.25 -30.36 -2.38
N GLY A 556 18.89 -29.21 -2.70
CA GLY A 556 20.07 -29.15 -3.57
C GLY A 556 19.76 -29.69 -4.99
N ASP A 557 20.11 -28.98 -6.03
CA ASP A 557 19.75 -29.34 -7.41
C ASP A 557 20.41 -30.69 -7.81
N THR A 558 19.69 -31.80 -7.62
CA THR A 558 20.11 -33.14 -8.13
C THR A 558 20.07 -33.21 -9.67
N ARG A 559 19.61 -32.14 -10.37
CA ARG A 559 19.53 -32.14 -11.85
C ARG A 559 20.80 -31.62 -12.55
N SER A 560 21.77 -31.05 -11.82
CA SER A 560 23.03 -30.59 -12.43
C SER A 560 24.05 -31.71 -12.71
N THR A 561 23.84 -32.89 -12.17
CA THR A 561 24.75 -34.04 -12.34
C THR A 561 24.47 -34.90 -13.58
N GLU A 562 23.29 -34.81 -14.21
CA GLU A 562 22.97 -35.58 -15.41
C GLU A 562 23.42 -34.94 -16.73
N LYS A 563 23.69 -33.62 -16.77
CA LYS A 563 24.19 -32.93 -17.98
C LYS A 563 25.70 -32.96 -18.19
N LYS A 564 26.49 -33.55 -17.27
CA LYS A 564 27.95 -33.75 -17.42
C LYS A 564 28.36 -35.16 -17.83
N LYS A 565 27.43 -36.02 -18.17
CA LYS A 565 27.69 -37.39 -18.68
C LYS A 565 27.02 -37.66 -20.03
N LYS A 566 27.04 -36.71 -20.94
CA LYS A 566 26.82 -37.00 -22.37
C LYS A 566 27.81 -36.20 -23.20
#